data_2718988e9fea28f6ab4024d29efbc241
#
_entry.id   2718988e9fea28f6ab4024d29efbc241
#
_cell.length_a   1.000
_cell.length_b   1.000
_cell.length_c   1.000
_cell.angle_alpha   90.00
_cell.angle_beta   90.00
_cell.angle_gamma   90.00
#
_symmetry.space_group_name_H-M   'P 1'
#
loop_
_entity.id
_entity.type
_entity.pdbx_description
1 polymer ?
#
loop_
_entity_poly.entity_id
_entity_poly.type
_entity_poly.pdbx_seq_one_letter_code
_entity_poly.pdbx_strand_id
1 'polypeptide(L)'
;MAETHDRKRIFVLDTNVLLHDPLALYAFKGATVVLPLMVIEELDQFKHENSDRGRNARDVVRRLDQLRERGVLNEGVSLEHGGRLQIVSVALDALKDIVPATGFGDRGILSIAYYLKKQGNEVRFISKDINARVKADVLGIAAEDYLRGRVTPEEFYKGWIKHAVSASELKSDQPACLRDVAKEYELVKNQFIWLYGQSNEFNFKIFRFVGNDTFESVYAPQLMWPLQARNPEQLMALNLLLDPDVQLVCLLGPAGTGKTFLALLAGLHQILIHDLYKKMLVARPVVPLGPDIGYLPGDIQEKLHSWMQPIYDNMELISHEAVRSEGGQQMRYEDRKSVV
;
A
#
# COMPACT_ATOMS: atom_id res chain seq x y z
N MET A 1 -48.95 3.24 19.27
CA MET A 1 -47.92 2.24 18.84
C MET A 1 -47.13 2.91 17.72
N ALA A 2 -45.91 3.35 18.01
CA ALA A 2 -45.05 3.95 17.01
C ALA A 2 -44.48 2.80 16.14
N GLU A 3 -44.79 2.80 14.85
CA GLU A 3 -44.14 1.93 13.88
C GLU A 3 -42.65 2.23 13.89
N THR A 4 -41.86 1.30 14.41
CA THR A 4 -40.41 1.28 14.24
C THR A 4 -40.13 1.07 12.75
N HIS A 5 -40.04 2.16 11.98
CA HIS A 5 -39.47 2.13 10.65
C HIS A 5 -38.04 1.61 10.79
N ASP A 6 -37.81 0.40 10.30
CA ASP A 6 -36.48 -0.20 10.20
C ASP A 6 -35.63 0.71 9.31
N ARG A 7 -34.81 1.56 9.95
CA ARG A 7 -34.00 2.57 9.26
C ARG A 7 -32.96 1.84 8.42
N LYS A 8 -33.16 1.83 7.11
CA LYS A 8 -32.20 1.24 6.19
C LYS A 8 -30.88 2.00 6.22
N ARG A 9 -29.79 1.29 6.49
CA ARG A 9 -28.44 1.85 6.34
C ARG A 9 -28.10 1.94 4.87
N ILE A 10 -27.82 3.16 4.41
CA ILE A 10 -27.52 3.48 3.01
C ILE A 10 -26.12 4.08 2.93
N PHE A 11 -25.28 3.50 2.07
CA PHE A 11 -23.99 4.05 1.72
C PHE A 11 -24.03 4.63 0.32
N VAL A 12 -23.87 5.94 0.18
CA VAL A 12 -23.79 6.63 -1.12
C VAL A 12 -22.32 6.74 -1.49
N LEU A 13 -21.93 6.13 -2.61
CA LEU A 13 -20.54 6.12 -3.05
C LEU A 13 -20.26 7.23 -4.05
N ASP A 14 -19.15 7.90 -3.85
CA ASP A 14 -18.56 8.85 -4.78
C ASP A 14 -17.77 8.12 -5.88
N THR A 15 -17.66 8.73 -7.04
CA THR A 15 -16.95 8.21 -8.23
C THR A 15 -15.50 7.87 -7.92
N ASN A 16 -14.82 8.73 -7.13
CA ASN A 16 -13.42 8.53 -6.78
C ASN A 16 -13.17 7.24 -5.96
N VAL A 17 -14.16 6.75 -5.22
CA VAL A 17 -14.10 5.48 -4.49
C VAL A 17 -14.02 4.32 -5.48
N LEU A 18 -14.87 4.32 -6.50
CA LEU A 18 -14.95 3.26 -7.51
C LEU A 18 -13.75 3.28 -8.46
N LEU A 19 -13.23 4.47 -8.77
CA LEU A 19 -11.98 4.64 -9.53
C LEU A 19 -10.75 4.16 -8.76
N HIS A 20 -10.83 4.11 -7.43
CA HIS A 20 -9.79 3.58 -6.58
C HIS A 20 -9.93 2.06 -6.37
N ASP A 21 -11.14 1.57 -6.08
CA ASP A 21 -11.43 0.16 -5.83
C ASP A 21 -12.79 -0.24 -6.45
N PRO A 22 -12.81 -0.98 -7.56
CA PRO A 22 -14.05 -1.49 -8.17
C PRO A 22 -14.84 -2.42 -7.25
N LEU A 23 -14.20 -3.05 -6.26
CA LEU A 23 -14.85 -3.93 -5.29
C LEU A 23 -15.57 -3.18 -4.19
N ALA A 24 -15.47 -1.85 -4.14
CA ALA A 24 -16.22 -1.02 -3.19
C ALA A 24 -17.74 -1.23 -3.28
N LEU A 25 -18.25 -1.65 -4.45
CA LEU A 25 -19.63 -2.05 -4.64
C LEU A 25 -20.11 -3.13 -3.64
N TYR A 26 -19.18 -3.99 -3.18
CA TYR A 26 -19.47 -5.14 -2.33
C TYR A 26 -18.94 -4.96 -0.88
N ALA A 27 -18.40 -3.78 -0.56
CA ALA A 27 -17.69 -3.56 0.69
C ALA A 27 -18.59 -3.47 1.93
N PHE A 28 -19.87 -3.11 1.74
CA PHE A 28 -20.78 -2.72 2.83
C PHE A 28 -21.81 -3.83 3.09
N LYS A 29 -21.42 -4.81 3.89
CA LYS A 29 -22.25 -5.99 4.21
C LYS A 29 -23.56 -5.59 4.92
N GLY A 30 -24.66 -6.20 4.53
CA GLY A 30 -25.97 -6.01 5.15
C GLY A 30 -26.57 -4.61 5.00
N ALA A 31 -26.03 -3.78 4.10
CA ALA A 31 -26.50 -2.42 3.84
C ALA A 31 -26.86 -2.22 2.36
N THR A 32 -27.55 -1.12 2.08
CA THR A 32 -27.82 -0.71 0.70
C THR A 32 -26.73 0.22 0.22
N VAL A 33 -26.03 -0.17 -0.84
CA VAL A 33 -25.10 0.69 -1.58
C VAL A 33 -25.88 1.42 -2.66
N VAL A 34 -25.81 2.74 -2.64
CA VAL A 34 -26.48 3.59 -3.63
C VAL A 34 -25.42 4.25 -4.50
N LEU A 35 -25.60 4.11 -5.82
CA LEU A 35 -24.86 4.86 -6.82
C LEU A 35 -25.80 5.90 -7.44
N PRO A 36 -25.53 7.19 -7.29
CA PRO A 36 -26.15 8.23 -8.11
C PRO A 36 -25.90 8.00 -9.59
N LEU A 37 -26.91 8.22 -10.45
CA LEU A 37 -26.74 8.01 -11.91
C LEU A 37 -25.56 8.75 -12.48
N MET A 38 -25.25 9.96 -12.00
CA MET A 38 -24.11 10.75 -12.43
C MET A 38 -22.76 10.09 -12.15
N VAL A 39 -22.64 9.22 -11.12
CA VAL A 39 -21.43 8.42 -10.91
C VAL A 39 -21.18 7.50 -12.10
N ILE A 40 -22.24 6.97 -12.70
CA ILE A 40 -22.12 6.14 -13.92
C ILE A 40 -21.66 7.00 -15.11
N GLU A 41 -22.22 8.22 -15.24
CA GLU A 41 -21.83 9.18 -16.29
C GLU A 41 -20.37 9.60 -16.16
N GLU A 42 -19.91 9.86 -14.94
CA GLU A 42 -18.51 10.18 -14.67
C GLU A 42 -17.58 8.98 -14.97
N LEU A 43 -17.95 7.76 -14.54
CA LEU A 43 -17.18 6.56 -14.87
C LEU A 43 -17.05 6.35 -16.38
N ASP A 44 -18.08 6.72 -17.15
CA ASP A 44 -18.08 6.63 -18.61
C ASP A 44 -17.02 7.54 -19.25
N GLN A 45 -16.75 8.69 -18.66
CA GLN A 45 -15.69 9.59 -19.12
C GLN A 45 -14.29 8.98 -18.89
N PHE A 46 -14.07 8.29 -17.76
CA PHE A 46 -12.78 7.70 -17.43
C PHE A 46 -12.48 6.39 -18.17
N LYS A 47 -13.48 5.67 -18.67
CA LYS A 47 -13.28 4.34 -19.30
C LYS A 47 -12.33 4.35 -20.50
N HIS A 48 -12.13 5.49 -21.16
CA HIS A 48 -11.25 5.65 -22.31
C HIS A 48 -9.79 5.92 -21.96
N GLU A 49 -9.49 6.20 -20.70
CA GLU A 49 -8.13 6.44 -20.26
C GLU A 49 -7.28 5.16 -20.22
N ASN A 50 -6.02 5.27 -20.65
CA ASN A 50 -5.01 4.22 -20.49
C ASN A 50 -4.30 4.33 -19.13
N SER A 51 -5.08 4.38 -18.05
CA SER A 51 -4.64 4.53 -16.68
C SER A 51 -5.28 3.45 -15.79
N ASP A 52 -4.81 3.32 -14.54
CA ASP A 52 -5.46 2.47 -13.54
C ASP A 52 -6.91 2.93 -13.28
N ARG A 53 -7.18 4.24 -13.33
CA ARG A 53 -8.54 4.79 -13.23
C ARG A 53 -9.41 4.27 -14.36
N GLY A 54 -8.92 4.33 -15.59
CA GLY A 54 -9.67 3.81 -16.76
C GLY A 54 -9.89 2.30 -16.69
N ARG A 55 -8.91 1.54 -16.18
CA ARG A 55 -9.07 0.10 -15.94
C ARG A 55 -10.16 -0.16 -14.89
N ASN A 56 -10.12 0.55 -13.78
CA ASN A 56 -11.08 0.42 -12.69
C ASN A 56 -12.48 0.85 -13.14
N ALA A 57 -12.63 1.95 -13.90
CA ALA A 57 -13.90 2.36 -14.48
C ALA A 57 -14.51 1.26 -15.36
N ARG A 58 -13.72 0.65 -16.25
CA ARG A 58 -14.18 -0.47 -17.10
C ARG A 58 -14.58 -1.70 -16.27
N ASP A 59 -13.88 -1.99 -15.16
CA ASP A 59 -14.23 -3.12 -14.30
C ASP A 59 -15.53 -2.85 -13.54
N VAL A 60 -15.75 -1.64 -13.01
CA VAL A 60 -17.02 -1.25 -12.38
C VAL A 60 -18.17 -1.40 -13.36
N VAL A 61 -18.05 -0.86 -14.58
CA VAL A 61 -19.11 -0.94 -15.60
C VAL A 61 -19.45 -2.40 -15.94
N ARG A 62 -18.44 -3.27 -16.08
CA ARG A 62 -18.68 -4.72 -16.29
C ARG A 62 -19.43 -5.36 -15.13
N ARG A 63 -19.10 -5.03 -13.90
CA ARG A 63 -19.80 -5.56 -12.70
C ARG A 63 -21.23 -5.07 -12.61
N LEU A 64 -21.48 -3.82 -12.96
CA LEU A 64 -22.85 -3.28 -13.03
C LEU A 64 -23.67 -3.95 -14.11
N ASP A 65 -23.08 -4.26 -15.27
CA ASP A 65 -23.76 -5.00 -16.34
C ASP A 65 -24.14 -6.43 -15.89
N GLN A 66 -23.23 -7.14 -15.21
CA GLN A 66 -23.52 -8.45 -14.61
C GLN A 66 -24.63 -8.38 -13.55
N LEU A 67 -24.68 -7.31 -12.74
CA LEU A 67 -25.74 -7.12 -11.77
C LEU A 67 -27.09 -6.79 -12.42
N ARG A 68 -27.09 -6.06 -13.54
CA ARG A 68 -28.28 -5.77 -14.35
C ARG A 68 -28.94 -7.05 -14.90
N GLU A 69 -28.17 -8.09 -15.21
CA GLU A 69 -28.69 -9.38 -15.61
C GLU A 69 -29.47 -10.11 -14.50
N ARG A 70 -29.18 -9.76 -13.23
CA ARG A 70 -29.77 -10.38 -12.03
C ARG A 70 -31.03 -9.66 -11.54
N GLY A 71 -31.30 -8.44 -12.03
CA GLY A 71 -32.47 -7.66 -11.63
C GLY A 71 -32.42 -6.20 -12.10
N VAL A 72 -33.41 -5.43 -11.65
CA VAL A 72 -33.58 -4.02 -12.03
C VAL A 72 -32.80 -3.13 -11.09
N LEU A 73 -31.77 -2.46 -11.58
CA LEU A 73 -30.82 -1.70 -10.75
C LEU A 73 -31.43 -0.49 -10.02
N ASN A 74 -32.48 0.13 -10.59
CA ASN A 74 -33.17 1.24 -9.90
C ASN A 74 -34.09 0.75 -8.77
N GLU A 75 -34.56 -0.50 -8.80
CA GLU A 75 -35.30 -1.12 -7.71
C GLU A 75 -34.36 -1.74 -6.67
N GLY A 76 -33.11 -2.01 -7.08
CA GLY A 76 -32.03 -2.57 -6.30
C GLY A 76 -31.87 -4.07 -6.46
N VAL A 77 -30.62 -4.52 -6.59
CA VAL A 77 -30.20 -5.90 -6.79
C VAL A 77 -29.48 -6.42 -5.55
N SER A 78 -29.83 -7.62 -5.12
CA SER A 78 -29.16 -8.27 -3.98
C SER A 78 -27.72 -8.65 -4.30
N LEU A 79 -26.83 -8.39 -3.37
CA LEU A 79 -25.41 -8.75 -3.46
C LEU A 79 -25.13 -10.05 -2.68
N GLU A 80 -24.11 -10.80 -3.10
CA GLU A 80 -23.76 -12.13 -2.56
C GLU A 80 -23.49 -12.16 -1.05
N HIS A 81 -23.15 -11.00 -0.46
CA HIS A 81 -22.81 -10.90 0.96
C HIS A 81 -23.91 -10.25 1.81
N GLY A 82 -25.17 -10.32 1.36
CA GLY A 82 -26.34 -9.87 2.14
C GLY A 82 -26.60 -8.37 2.08
N GLY A 83 -25.94 -7.64 1.18
CA GLY A 83 -26.23 -6.24 0.86
C GLY A 83 -27.11 -6.09 -0.37
N ARG A 84 -27.42 -4.84 -0.74
CA ARG A 84 -28.18 -4.48 -1.92
C ARG A 84 -27.49 -3.35 -2.67
N LEU A 85 -27.46 -3.39 -4.01
CA LEU A 85 -26.99 -2.27 -4.84
C LEU A 85 -28.18 -1.63 -5.52
N GLN A 86 -28.25 -0.30 -5.48
CA GLN A 86 -29.29 0.47 -6.15
C GLN A 86 -28.70 1.66 -6.89
N ILE A 87 -29.13 1.88 -8.14
CA ILE A 87 -28.82 3.11 -8.89
C ILE A 87 -29.99 4.06 -8.72
N VAL A 88 -29.70 5.28 -8.26
CA VAL A 88 -30.72 6.28 -8.00
C VAL A 88 -30.55 7.48 -8.91
N SER A 89 -31.62 7.85 -9.58
CA SER A 89 -31.76 9.09 -10.33
C SER A 89 -32.92 9.89 -9.76
N VAL A 90 -32.67 11.14 -9.43
CA VAL A 90 -33.71 12.07 -8.95
C VAL A 90 -33.73 13.27 -9.87
N ALA A 91 -34.91 13.67 -10.33
CA ALA A 91 -35.06 14.85 -11.16
C ALA A 91 -34.52 16.11 -10.44
N LEU A 92 -33.70 16.90 -11.11
CA LEU A 92 -33.08 18.10 -10.55
C LEU A 92 -34.11 19.09 -9.95
N ASP A 93 -35.32 19.14 -10.52
CA ASP A 93 -36.40 20.00 -9.99
C ASP A 93 -36.92 19.53 -8.63
N ALA A 94 -36.95 18.23 -8.38
CA ALA A 94 -37.32 17.67 -7.07
C ALA A 94 -36.26 17.95 -6.00
N LEU A 95 -35.03 18.28 -6.38
CA LEU A 95 -33.95 18.59 -5.47
C LEU A 95 -33.85 20.11 -5.16
N LYS A 96 -34.40 20.98 -6.00
CA LYS A 96 -34.31 22.45 -5.86
C LYS A 96 -34.89 22.96 -4.54
N ASP A 97 -35.98 22.37 -4.09
CA ASP A 97 -36.68 22.76 -2.87
C ASP A 97 -36.09 22.11 -1.59
N ILE A 98 -35.26 21.08 -1.76
CA ILE A 98 -34.75 20.26 -0.67
C ILE A 98 -33.30 20.61 -0.35
N VAL A 99 -32.51 20.93 -1.38
CA VAL A 99 -31.06 21.22 -1.21
C VAL A 99 -30.82 22.71 -1.10
N PRO A 100 -30.15 23.20 -0.04
CA PRO A 100 -29.83 24.61 0.11
C PRO A 100 -29.12 25.16 -1.13
N ALA A 101 -29.52 26.36 -1.57
CA ALA A 101 -29.07 27.01 -2.79
C ALA A 101 -27.58 27.47 -2.77
N THR A 102 -26.79 27.03 -1.80
CA THR A 102 -25.40 27.44 -1.61
C THR A 102 -24.46 26.62 -2.48
N GLY A 103 -24.03 27.21 -3.60
CA GLY A 103 -22.68 27.15 -4.19
C GLY A 103 -21.99 25.81 -4.51
N PHE A 104 -22.69 24.67 -4.51
CA PHE A 104 -22.04 23.38 -4.71
C PHE A 104 -21.94 23.03 -6.20
N GLY A 105 -20.72 23.09 -6.76
CA GLY A 105 -20.42 22.68 -8.14
C GLY A 105 -20.73 21.20 -8.42
N ASP A 106 -20.60 20.31 -7.41
CA ASP A 106 -20.96 18.89 -7.46
C ASP A 106 -22.38 18.66 -6.90
N ARG A 107 -23.38 19.30 -7.52
CA ARG A 107 -24.78 19.26 -7.04
C ARG A 107 -25.43 17.89 -7.08
N GLY A 108 -24.80 16.90 -7.68
CA GLY A 108 -25.49 15.66 -7.94
C GLY A 108 -25.37 14.60 -6.85
N ILE A 109 -24.17 14.16 -6.51
CA ILE A 109 -23.97 13.01 -5.59
C ILE A 109 -24.46 13.36 -4.17
N LEU A 110 -24.02 14.50 -3.65
CA LEU A 110 -24.42 14.96 -2.33
C LEU A 110 -25.91 15.33 -2.23
N SER A 111 -26.51 15.81 -3.31
CA SER A 111 -27.95 16.11 -3.37
C SER A 111 -28.77 14.83 -3.22
N ILE A 112 -28.37 13.74 -3.84
CA ILE A 112 -29.02 12.44 -3.69
C ILE A 112 -28.83 11.89 -2.27
N ALA A 113 -27.64 12.00 -1.69
CA ALA A 113 -27.38 11.59 -0.31
C ALA A 113 -28.29 12.39 0.67
N TYR A 114 -28.41 13.71 0.44
CA TYR A 114 -29.27 14.57 1.26
C TYR A 114 -30.75 14.21 1.11
N TYR A 115 -31.23 14.00 -0.13
CA TYR A 115 -32.58 13.57 -0.43
C TYR A 115 -32.94 12.27 0.29
N LEU A 116 -32.08 11.23 0.20
CA LEU A 116 -32.30 9.95 0.86
C LEU A 116 -32.33 10.09 2.39
N LYS A 117 -31.51 10.97 2.96
CA LYS A 117 -31.53 11.31 4.38
C LYS A 117 -32.85 11.96 4.80
N LYS A 118 -33.39 12.89 3.99
CA LYS A 118 -34.68 13.54 4.25
C LYS A 118 -35.85 12.57 4.21
N GLN A 119 -35.72 11.45 3.52
CA GLN A 119 -36.68 10.35 3.54
C GLN A 119 -36.62 9.49 4.83
N GLY A 120 -35.79 9.83 5.81
CA GLY A 120 -35.68 9.15 7.09
C GLY A 120 -34.68 8.00 7.14
N ASN A 121 -33.89 7.79 6.07
CA ASN A 121 -32.85 6.76 6.06
C ASN A 121 -31.59 7.18 6.83
N GLU A 122 -30.84 6.21 7.36
CA GLU A 122 -29.48 6.41 7.87
C GLU A 122 -28.50 6.43 6.71
N VAL A 123 -28.12 7.62 6.25
CA VAL A 123 -27.26 7.80 5.09
C VAL A 123 -25.84 8.15 5.49
N ARG A 124 -24.87 7.46 4.89
CA ARG A 124 -23.44 7.74 4.96
C ARG A 124 -22.89 7.98 3.56
N PHE A 125 -22.20 9.08 3.39
CA PHE A 125 -21.51 9.41 2.15
C PHE A 125 -20.07 8.92 2.22
N ILE A 126 -19.64 8.16 1.23
CA ILE A 126 -18.30 7.59 1.17
C ILE A 126 -17.54 8.24 0.02
N SER A 127 -16.44 8.92 0.36
CA SER A 127 -15.60 9.61 -0.62
C SER A 127 -14.15 9.64 -0.15
N LYS A 128 -13.22 9.51 -1.10
CA LYS A 128 -11.78 9.71 -0.88
C LYS A 128 -11.39 11.20 -0.91
N ASP A 129 -12.26 12.05 -1.45
CA ASP A 129 -12.03 13.50 -1.48
C ASP A 129 -12.45 14.12 -0.15
N ILE A 130 -11.47 14.73 0.54
CA ILE A 130 -11.69 15.42 1.80
C ILE A 130 -12.65 16.60 1.65
N ASN A 131 -12.60 17.33 0.51
CA ASN A 131 -13.47 18.49 0.27
C ASN A 131 -14.93 18.03 0.10
N ALA A 132 -15.16 16.90 -0.58
CA ALA A 132 -16.49 16.32 -0.71
C ALA A 132 -17.05 15.89 0.66
N ARG A 133 -16.21 15.29 1.53
CA ARG A 133 -16.62 14.94 2.89
C ARG A 133 -16.96 16.17 3.75
N VAL A 134 -16.12 17.22 3.68
CA VAL A 134 -16.41 18.48 4.40
C VAL A 134 -17.73 19.10 3.93
N LYS A 135 -18.00 19.10 2.61
CA LYS A 135 -19.29 19.57 2.07
C LYS A 135 -20.48 18.72 2.60
N ALA A 136 -20.30 17.40 2.68
CA ALA A 136 -21.33 16.50 3.24
C ALA A 136 -21.61 16.82 4.71
N ASP A 137 -20.58 17.06 5.51
CA ASP A 137 -20.71 17.44 6.92
C ASP A 137 -21.48 18.76 7.09
N VAL A 138 -21.24 19.76 6.26
CA VAL A 138 -22.00 21.03 6.25
C VAL A 138 -23.49 20.80 5.98
N LEU A 139 -23.83 19.80 5.14
CA LEU A 139 -25.20 19.36 4.88
C LEU A 139 -25.76 18.46 6.00
N GLY A 140 -24.96 18.21 7.03
CA GLY A 140 -25.30 17.30 8.12
C GLY A 140 -25.38 15.84 7.71
N ILE A 141 -24.77 15.43 6.58
CA ILE A 141 -24.65 14.05 6.13
C ILE A 141 -23.39 13.47 6.75
N ALA A 142 -23.51 12.31 7.43
CA ALA A 142 -22.33 11.59 7.93
C ALA A 142 -21.46 11.17 6.75
N ALA A 143 -20.18 11.55 6.77
CA ALA A 143 -19.24 11.26 5.68
C ALA A 143 -18.02 10.51 6.20
N GLU A 144 -17.54 9.54 5.43
CA GLU A 144 -16.40 8.67 5.78
C GLU A 144 -15.44 8.53 4.61
N ASP A 145 -14.14 8.38 4.93
CA ASP A 145 -13.13 7.97 3.93
C ASP A 145 -13.30 6.48 3.61
N TYR A 146 -13.07 6.12 2.34
CA TYR A 146 -13.00 4.72 1.95
C TYR A 146 -11.62 4.15 2.30
N LEU A 147 -11.56 3.48 3.46
CA LEU A 147 -10.31 2.97 4.03
C LEU A 147 -9.99 1.52 3.62
N ARG A 148 -10.87 0.84 2.86
CA ARG A 148 -10.61 -0.54 2.45
C ARG A 148 -9.33 -0.60 1.60
N GLY A 149 -8.41 -1.46 2.02
CA GLY A 149 -7.08 -1.56 1.41
C GLY A 149 -6.04 -0.57 1.95
N ARG A 150 -6.39 0.35 2.85
CA ARG A 150 -5.41 1.04 3.69
C ARG A 150 -5.13 0.17 4.91
N VAL A 151 -3.96 -0.43 4.92
CA VAL A 151 -3.37 -0.98 6.14
C VAL A 151 -2.81 0.21 6.90
N THR A 152 -3.25 0.42 8.14
CA THR A 152 -2.67 1.49 8.98
C THR A 152 -1.21 1.16 9.27
N PRO A 153 -0.34 2.14 9.54
CA PRO A 153 1.06 1.85 9.88
C PRO A 153 1.21 0.87 11.04
N GLU A 154 0.25 0.84 11.96
CA GLU A 154 0.18 -0.07 13.10
C GLU A 154 -0.17 -1.52 12.70
N GLU A 155 -0.95 -1.70 11.64
CA GLU A 155 -1.35 -3.00 11.09
C GLU A 155 -0.33 -3.60 10.13
N PHE A 156 0.70 -2.85 9.73
CA PHE A 156 1.77 -3.40 8.90
C PHE A 156 2.54 -4.47 9.67
N TYR A 157 2.63 -5.65 9.07
CA TYR A 157 3.54 -6.68 9.53
C TYR A 157 4.98 -6.17 9.45
N LYS A 158 5.59 -5.91 10.61
CA LYS A 158 6.93 -5.31 10.67
C LYS A 158 8.06 -6.30 10.40
N GLY A 159 7.79 -7.59 10.45
CA GLY A 159 8.82 -8.64 10.33
C GLY A 159 9.70 -8.77 11.59
N TRP A 160 9.48 -7.96 12.63
CA TRP A 160 10.24 -7.99 13.87
C TRP A 160 9.40 -7.57 15.08
N ILE A 161 9.83 -8.02 16.25
CA ILE A 161 9.27 -7.68 17.56
C ILE A 161 10.36 -7.12 18.44
N LYS A 162 10.05 -6.05 19.17
CA LYS A 162 10.96 -5.42 20.13
C LYS A 162 10.62 -5.87 21.53
N HIS A 163 11.62 -6.39 22.27
CA HIS A 163 11.40 -6.91 23.63
C HIS A 163 12.52 -6.44 24.58
N ALA A 164 12.12 -5.90 25.72
CA ALA A 164 13.05 -5.39 26.72
C ALA A 164 13.55 -6.51 27.65
N VAL A 165 14.84 -6.61 27.85
CA VAL A 165 15.45 -7.65 28.68
C VAL A 165 16.43 -7.09 29.70
N SER A 166 16.75 -7.89 30.70
CA SER A 166 17.80 -7.58 31.69
C SER A 166 19.20 -7.58 31.05
N ALA A 167 20.13 -6.87 31.67
CA ALA A 167 21.52 -6.85 31.20
C ALA A 167 22.21 -8.21 31.21
N SER A 168 21.76 -9.14 32.06
CA SER A 168 22.29 -10.51 32.13
C SER A 168 21.82 -11.35 30.94
N GLU A 169 20.54 -11.24 30.56
CA GLU A 169 19.97 -11.90 29.37
C GLU A 169 20.57 -11.39 28.09
N LEU A 170 20.80 -10.07 28.01
CA LEU A 170 21.39 -9.48 26.81
C LEU A 170 22.84 -9.94 26.57
N LYS A 171 23.57 -10.34 27.61
CA LYS A 171 24.92 -10.93 27.49
C LYS A 171 24.91 -12.38 27.00
N SER A 172 23.83 -13.11 27.21
CA SER A 172 23.70 -14.50 26.79
C SER A 172 23.69 -14.62 25.25
N ASP A 173 24.33 -15.64 24.73
CA ASP A 173 24.27 -15.95 23.29
C ASP A 173 22.96 -16.65 22.91
N GLN A 174 22.29 -17.26 23.87
CA GLN A 174 20.95 -17.83 23.73
C GLN A 174 20.09 -17.41 24.93
N PRO A 175 19.50 -16.22 24.92
CA PRO A 175 18.61 -15.75 25.98
C PRO A 175 17.42 -16.69 26.16
N ALA A 176 17.09 -17.03 27.41
CA ALA A 176 15.97 -17.93 27.69
C ALA A 176 14.61 -17.36 27.26
N CYS A 177 14.46 -16.03 27.30
CA CYS A 177 13.24 -15.33 26.91
C CYS A 177 12.84 -15.52 25.44
N LEU A 178 13.75 -15.93 24.54
CA LEU A 178 13.45 -16.06 23.10
C LEU A 178 12.28 -16.99 22.83
N ARG A 179 12.21 -18.13 23.54
CA ARG A 179 11.13 -19.11 23.36
C ARG A 179 9.79 -18.60 23.88
N ASP A 180 9.80 -17.86 24.98
CA ASP A 180 8.60 -17.30 25.58
C ASP A 180 8.05 -16.19 24.69
N VAL A 181 8.91 -15.29 24.20
CA VAL A 181 8.57 -14.24 23.23
C VAL A 181 8.03 -14.85 21.94
N ALA A 182 8.67 -15.91 21.43
CA ALA A 182 8.21 -16.56 20.20
C ALA A 182 6.80 -17.15 20.32
N LYS A 183 6.47 -17.72 21.48
CA LYS A 183 5.13 -18.27 21.77
C LYS A 183 4.09 -17.17 22.01
N GLU A 184 4.46 -16.15 22.79
CA GLU A 184 3.58 -15.02 23.11
C GLU A 184 3.11 -14.29 21.86
N TYR A 185 4.02 -14.08 20.90
CA TYR A 185 3.74 -13.35 19.65
C TYR A 185 3.50 -14.25 18.44
N GLU A 186 3.38 -15.55 18.61
CA GLU A 186 3.14 -16.53 17.54
C GLU A 186 4.08 -16.35 16.34
N LEU A 187 5.40 -16.28 16.60
CA LEU A 187 6.38 -15.96 15.56
C LEU A 187 6.34 -16.93 14.40
N VAL A 188 6.45 -16.37 13.20
CA VAL A 188 6.61 -17.13 11.96
C VAL A 188 8.07 -17.17 11.51
N LYS A 189 8.44 -18.18 10.72
CA LYS A 189 9.81 -18.32 10.18
C LYS A 189 10.26 -17.01 9.49
N ASN A 190 11.52 -16.64 9.72
CA ASN A 190 12.17 -15.43 9.24
C ASN A 190 11.75 -14.13 9.95
N GLN A 191 10.99 -14.20 11.00
CA GLN A 191 10.69 -13.06 11.85
C GLN A 191 11.81 -12.84 12.86
N PHE A 192 12.05 -11.56 13.23
CA PHE A 192 13.13 -11.21 14.13
C PHE A 192 12.62 -10.84 15.52
N ILE A 193 13.44 -11.12 16.53
CA ILE A 193 13.33 -10.58 17.89
C ILE A 193 14.46 -9.59 18.08
N TRP A 194 14.11 -8.34 18.34
CA TRP A 194 15.04 -7.27 18.70
C TRP A 194 15.01 -7.14 20.22
N LEU A 195 15.99 -7.76 20.90
CA LEU A 195 16.18 -7.61 22.33
C LEU A 195 16.96 -6.36 22.62
N TYR A 196 16.53 -5.56 23.59
CA TYR A 196 17.22 -4.38 24.04
C TYR A 196 17.26 -4.27 25.56
N GLY A 197 18.30 -3.62 26.08
CA GLY A 197 18.48 -3.44 27.52
C GLY A 197 17.49 -2.45 28.11
N GLN A 198 16.83 -2.80 29.22
CA GLN A 198 15.86 -1.94 29.90
C GLN A 198 16.45 -0.57 30.32
N SER A 199 17.74 -0.52 30.63
CA SER A 199 18.44 0.71 31.02
C SER A 199 19.06 1.48 29.87
N ASN A 200 19.25 0.85 28.71
CA ASN A 200 19.86 1.46 27.53
C ASN A 200 19.42 0.73 26.25
N GLU A 201 18.56 1.36 25.48
CA GLU A 201 18.05 0.81 24.22
C GLU A 201 19.10 0.69 23.10
N PHE A 202 20.23 1.43 23.20
CA PHE A 202 21.34 1.31 22.23
C PHE A 202 22.13 0.02 22.40
N ASN A 203 21.99 -0.65 23.55
CA ASN A 203 22.57 -1.96 23.76
C ASN A 203 21.51 -3.01 23.39
N PHE A 204 21.71 -3.68 22.25
CA PHE A 204 20.74 -4.61 21.71
C PHE A 204 21.39 -5.84 21.07
N LYS A 205 20.62 -6.91 20.93
CA LYS A 205 20.91 -8.09 20.12
C LYS A 205 19.69 -8.40 19.24
N ILE A 206 19.94 -8.93 18.07
CA ILE A 206 18.88 -9.34 17.14
C ILE A 206 18.99 -10.84 16.92
N PHE A 207 17.86 -11.52 16.99
CA PHE A 207 17.73 -12.95 16.71
C PHE A 207 16.70 -13.17 15.63
N ARG A 208 16.99 -14.03 14.67
CA ARG A 208 16.06 -14.48 13.66
C ARG A 208 15.46 -15.80 14.07
N PHE A 209 14.14 -15.92 14.03
CA PHE A 209 13.45 -17.18 14.25
C PHE A 209 13.45 -18.01 12.96
N VAL A 210 14.10 -19.16 12.98
CA VAL A 210 14.22 -20.03 11.80
C VAL A 210 13.24 -21.20 11.81
N GLY A 211 12.39 -21.28 12.84
CA GLY A 211 11.41 -22.35 13.05
C GLY A 211 11.86 -23.37 14.09
N ASN A 212 10.95 -24.24 14.53
CA ASN A 212 11.23 -25.31 15.48
C ASN A 212 11.96 -24.85 16.78
N ASP A 213 11.51 -23.74 17.37
CA ASP A 213 12.12 -23.11 18.55
C ASP A 213 13.63 -22.79 18.40
N THR A 214 14.10 -22.63 17.15
CA THR A 214 15.49 -22.32 16.84
C THR A 214 15.65 -20.85 16.48
N PHE A 215 16.70 -20.23 17.03
CA PHE A 215 17.01 -18.82 16.87
C PHE A 215 18.46 -18.64 16.43
N GLU A 216 18.67 -17.79 15.44
CA GLU A 216 20.00 -17.44 14.94
C GLU A 216 20.34 -16.01 15.33
N SER A 217 21.51 -15.79 15.90
CA SER A 217 22.01 -14.44 16.18
C SER A 217 22.34 -13.72 14.89
N VAL A 218 21.87 -12.49 14.76
CA VAL A 218 22.10 -11.65 13.57
C VAL A 218 23.28 -10.73 13.81
N TYR A 219 24.32 -10.87 12.99
CA TYR A 219 25.52 -10.05 13.04
C TYR A 219 25.63 -9.20 11.77
N ALA A 220 26.42 -8.12 11.84
CA ALA A 220 26.76 -7.33 10.68
C ALA A 220 27.51 -8.22 9.66
N PRO A 221 27.01 -8.35 8.42
CA PRO A 221 27.68 -9.15 7.41
C PRO A 221 29.00 -8.50 6.99
N GLN A 222 30.00 -9.33 6.68
CA GLN A 222 31.21 -8.87 6.03
C GLN A 222 30.92 -8.73 4.53
N LEU A 223 30.69 -7.50 4.09
CA LEU A 223 30.49 -7.20 2.68
C LEU A 223 31.83 -6.89 2.02
N MET A 224 31.89 -7.04 0.69
CA MET A 224 33.07 -6.66 -0.12
C MET A 224 33.43 -5.18 0.06
N TRP A 225 32.39 -4.34 0.25
CA TRP A 225 32.53 -2.90 0.43
C TRP A 225 32.47 -2.53 1.92
N PRO A 226 33.10 -1.44 2.36
CA PRO A 226 33.04 -0.98 3.75
C PRO A 226 31.68 -0.38 4.13
N LEU A 227 30.63 -0.89 3.51
CA LEU A 227 29.26 -0.47 3.72
C LEU A 227 28.64 -1.34 4.81
N GLN A 228 28.10 -0.70 5.84
CA GLN A 228 27.46 -1.37 6.96
C GLN A 228 26.03 -0.90 7.15
N ALA A 229 25.19 -1.76 7.73
CA ALA A 229 23.87 -1.37 8.19
C ALA A 229 24.00 -0.22 9.21
N ARG A 230 23.21 0.84 9.02
CA ARG A 230 23.21 2.04 9.88
C ARG A 230 22.23 1.92 11.05
N ASN A 231 21.31 0.98 10.96
CA ASN A 231 20.29 0.72 11.98
C ASN A 231 19.90 -0.77 12.00
N PRO A 232 19.21 -1.22 13.06
CA PRO A 232 18.78 -2.60 13.20
C PRO A 232 17.90 -3.12 12.08
N GLU A 233 17.01 -2.29 11.53
CA GLU A 233 16.12 -2.67 10.45
C GLU A 233 16.90 -2.97 9.17
N GLN A 234 17.91 -2.18 8.84
CA GLN A 234 18.81 -2.44 7.71
C GLN A 234 19.64 -3.72 7.93
N LEU A 235 20.04 -4.00 9.18
CA LEU A 235 20.75 -5.22 9.52
C LEU A 235 19.88 -6.45 9.32
N MET A 236 18.63 -6.42 9.77
CA MET A 236 17.65 -7.48 9.54
C MET A 236 17.36 -7.67 8.04
N ALA A 237 17.23 -6.58 7.29
CA ALA A 237 17.03 -6.63 5.84
C ALA A 237 18.22 -7.30 5.13
N LEU A 238 19.44 -6.93 5.46
CA LEU A 238 20.65 -7.56 4.88
C LEU A 238 20.75 -9.04 5.25
N ASN A 239 20.41 -9.42 6.49
CA ASN A 239 20.40 -10.82 6.90
C ASN A 239 19.49 -11.67 6.01
N LEU A 240 18.28 -11.18 5.67
CA LEU A 240 17.37 -11.90 4.78
C LEU A 240 17.81 -11.85 3.31
N LEU A 241 18.28 -10.69 2.85
CA LEU A 241 18.69 -10.51 1.45
C LEU A 241 19.92 -11.33 1.08
N LEU A 242 20.79 -11.63 2.03
CA LEU A 242 22.01 -12.42 1.83
C LEU A 242 21.81 -13.92 2.03
N ASP A 243 20.65 -14.33 2.55
CA ASP A 243 20.34 -15.75 2.76
C ASP A 243 19.79 -16.37 1.47
N PRO A 244 20.48 -17.35 0.85
CA PRO A 244 20.02 -18.00 -0.38
C PRO A 244 18.75 -18.83 -0.21
N ASP A 245 18.42 -19.24 1.02
CA ASP A 245 17.21 -20.03 1.31
C ASP A 245 15.95 -19.14 1.37
N VAL A 246 16.10 -17.81 1.43
CA VAL A 246 15.00 -16.85 1.41
C VAL A 246 14.70 -16.40 -0.01
N GLN A 247 13.68 -16.97 -0.62
CA GLN A 247 13.34 -16.75 -2.02
C GLN A 247 12.67 -15.40 -2.31
N LEU A 248 12.01 -14.78 -1.33
CA LEU A 248 11.31 -13.51 -1.49
C LEU A 248 11.51 -12.63 -0.25
N VAL A 249 12.02 -11.42 -0.47
CA VAL A 249 12.14 -10.40 0.58
C VAL A 249 11.39 -9.13 0.14
N CYS A 250 10.44 -8.67 0.96
CA CYS A 250 9.73 -7.43 0.76
C CYS A 250 10.26 -6.35 1.71
N LEU A 251 10.79 -5.25 1.15
CA LEU A 251 11.28 -4.10 1.92
C LEU A 251 10.25 -2.98 1.90
N LEU A 252 9.60 -2.73 3.04
CA LEU A 252 8.62 -1.66 3.22
C LEU A 252 9.20 -0.52 4.06
N GLY A 253 8.85 0.69 3.73
CA GLY A 253 9.26 1.87 4.50
C GLY A 253 9.24 3.17 3.68
N PRO A 254 9.41 4.34 4.34
CA PRO A 254 9.43 5.65 3.70
C PRO A 254 10.55 5.79 2.65
N ALA A 255 10.44 6.81 1.81
CA ALA A 255 11.53 7.18 0.89
C ALA A 255 12.81 7.54 1.67
N GLY A 256 13.98 7.28 1.07
CA GLY A 256 15.27 7.61 1.68
C GLY A 256 15.78 6.64 2.77
N THR A 257 15.06 5.56 3.09
CA THR A 257 15.49 4.57 4.11
C THR A 257 16.50 3.53 3.62
N GLY A 258 16.95 3.62 2.36
CA GLY A 258 18.00 2.77 1.79
C GLY A 258 17.53 1.43 1.21
N LYS A 259 16.22 1.21 1.02
CA LYS A 259 15.68 -0.08 0.53
C LYS A 259 16.30 -0.53 -0.80
N THR A 260 16.28 0.32 -1.80
CA THR A 260 16.84 0.03 -3.13
C THR A 260 18.35 -0.17 -3.04
N PHE A 261 19.03 0.66 -2.27
CA PHE A 261 20.46 0.56 -2.03
C PHE A 261 20.86 -0.79 -1.42
N LEU A 262 20.17 -1.22 -0.36
CA LEU A 262 20.44 -2.51 0.29
C LEU A 262 20.17 -3.71 -0.62
N ALA A 263 19.09 -3.65 -1.40
CA ALA A 263 18.76 -4.72 -2.36
C ALA A 263 19.83 -4.85 -3.46
N LEU A 264 20.29 -3.72 -4.03
CA LEU A 264 21.36 -3.70 -5.02
C LEU A 264 22.69 -4.18 -4.43
N LEU A 265 23.05 -3.69 -3.23
CA LEU A 265 24.27 -4.06 -2.52
C LEU A 265 24.33 -5.57 -2.25
N ALA A 266 23.24 -6.15 -1.72
CA ALA A 266 23.16 -7.58 -1.44
C ALA A 266 23.19 -8.41 -2.73
N GLY A 267 22.49 -8.00 -3.79
CA GLY A 267 22.50 -8.68 -5.08
C GLY A 267 23.86 -8.68 -5.73
N LEU A 268 24.55 -7.54 -5.73
CA LEU A 268 25.92 -7.44 -6.24
C LEU A 268 26.91 -8.30 -5.44
N HIS A 269 26.78 -8.29 -4.11
CA HIS A 269 27.64 -9.11 -3.25
C HIS A 269 27.48 -10.61 -3.54
N GLN A 270 26.26 -11.10 -3.72
CA GLN A 270 25.99 -12.51 -4.02
C GLN A 270 26.50 -12.92 -5.43
N ILE A 271 26.48 -12.00 -6.39
CA ILE A 271 27.00 -12.28 -7.75
C ILE A 271 28.51 -12.20 -7.78
N LEU A 272 29.10 -11.13 -7.24
CA LEU A 272 30.52 -10.82 -7.43
C LEU A 272 31.44 -11.58 -6.47
N ILE A 273 30.96 -11.91 -5.28
CA ILE A 273 31.75 -12.54 -4.22
C ILE A 273 31.43 -14.01 -4.08
N HIS A 274 30.16 -14.34 -4.03
CA HIS A 274 29.74 -15.72 -3.78
C HIS A 274 29.47 -16.52 -5.06
N ASP A 275 29.42 -15.85 -6.23
CA ASP A 275 29.11 -16.48 -7.54
C ASP A 275 27.81 -17.34 -7.52
N LEU A 276 26.86 -16.93 -6.66
CA LEU A 276 25.59 -17.66 -6.48
C LEU A 276 24.65 -17.47 -7.66
N TYR A 277 24.71 -16.32 -8.31
CA TYR A 277 23.84 -15.97 -9.44
C TYR A 277 24.64 -15.46 -10.62
N LYS A 278 24.20 -15.80 -11.84
CA LYS A 278 24.86 -15.35 -13.08
C LYS A 278 24.58 -13.88 -13.39
N LYS A 279 23.43 -13.35 -12.97
CA LYS A 279 23.02 -11.97 -13.25
C LYS A 279 21.96 -11.50 -12.26
N MET A 280 21.88 -10.19 -12.06
CA MET A 280 20.81 -9.51 -11.34
C MET A 280 19.88 -8.84 -12.35
N LEU A 281 18.57 -9.08 -12.23
CA LEU A 281 17.56 -8.39 -13.01
C LEU A 281 16.91 -7.32 -12.13
N VAL A 282 16.92 -6.09 -12.59
CA VAL A 282 16.30 -4.96 -11.91
C VAL A 282 15.12 -4.48 -12.75
N ALA A 283 13.91 -4.51 -12.15
CA ALA A 283 12.69 -4.04 -12.78
C ALA A 283 12.11 -2.89 -11.98
N ARG A 284 11.66 -1.85 -12.65
CA ARG A 284 10.95 -0.73 -12.06
C ARG A 284 9.65 -0.48 -12.84
N PRO A 285 8.48 -0.42 -12.18
CA PRO A 285 7.25 -0.08 -12.87
C PRO A 285 7.30 1.36 -13.37
N VAL A 286 6.95 1.56 -14.64
CA VAL A 286 6.84 2.87 -15.29
C VAL A 286 5.43 3.40 -14.99
N VAL A 287 5.18 3.81 -13.73
CA VAL A 287 3.92 4.45 -13.31
C VAL A 287 4.24 5.89 -12.94
N PRO A 288 3.61 6.89 -13.58
CA PRO A 288 3.77 8.28 -13.19
C PRO A 288 3.33 8.47 -11.72
N LEU A 289 4.21 8.96 -10.86
CA LEU A 289 3.93 9.28 -9.45
C LEU A 289 3.25 10.66 -9.29
N GLY A 290 2.44 11.08 -10.26
CA GLY A 290 1.75 12.38 -10.24
C GLY A 290 0.80 12.54 -11.43
N PRO A 291 0.07 13.68 -11.52
CA PRO A 291 -0.65 14.02 -12.74
C PRO A 291 0.36 13.98 -13.88
N ASP A 292 -0.03 13.32 -14.96
CA ASP A 292 0.76 13.09 -16.17
C ASP A 292 1.55 14.38 -16.49
N ILE A 293 2.85 14.37 -16.20
CA ILE A 293 3.73 15.45 -16.58
C ILE A 293 3.79 15.33 -18.10
N GLY A 294 2.82 16.00 -18.74
CA GLY A 294 2.57 15.96 -20.16
C GLY A 294 3.87 15.86 -20.94
N TYR A 295 3.79 15.21 -22.08
CA TYR A 295 4.79 15.08 -23.15
C TYR A 295 6.20 15.62 -22.80
N LEU A 296 6.99 14.87 -22.03
CA LEU A 296 8.42 15.15 -21.93
C LEU A 296 8.99 14.99 -23.34
N PRO A 297 9.59 16.03 -23.93
CA PRO A 297 10.28 15.92 -25.21
C PRO A 297 11.44 14.94 -25.02
N GLY A 298 11.58 13.99 -25.92
CA GLY A 298 12.67 13.03 -25.91
C GLY A 298 12.25 11.68 -26.46
N ASP A 299 13.18 10.90 -26.96
CA ASP A 299 13.00 9.53 -27.39
C ASP A 299 12.63 8.62 -26.20
N ILE A 300 12.01 7.48 -26.50
CA ILE A 300 11.64 6.46 -25.50
C ILE A 300 12.85 6.05 -24.64
N GLN A 301 14.04 6.01 -25.24
CA GLN A 301 15.29 5.67 -24.54
C GLN A 301 15.70 6.73 -23.51
N GLU A 302 15.55 8.02 -23.82
CA GLU A 302 15.86 9.10 -22.88
C GLU A 302 14.87 9.12 -21.69
N LYS A 303 13.60 8.82 -21.96
CA LYS A 303 12.59 8.66 -20.91
C LYS A 303 12.88 7.47 -20.00
N LEU A 304 13.23 6.31 -20.57
CA LEU A 304 13.61 5.13 -19.80
C LEU A 304 14.85 5.39 -18.95
N HIS A 305 15.84 6.11 -19.48
CA HIS A 305 17.06 6.46 -18.75
C HIS A 305 16.76 7.28 -17.50
N SER A 306 15.88 8.31 -17.59
CA SER A 306 15.51 9.12 -16.44
C SER A 306 14.81 8.31 -15.33
N TRP A 307 14.06 7.28 -15.70
CA TRP A 307 13.36 6.41 -14.75
C TRP A 307 14.28 5.44 -14.06
N MET A 308 15.35 5.02 -14.72
CA MET A 308 16.38 4.15 -14.17
C MET A 308 17.46 4.92 -13.39
N GLN A 309 17.52 6.24 -13.51
CA GLN A 309 18.55 7.08 -12.89
C GLN A 309 18.78 6.79 -11.41
N PRO A 310 17.75 6.63 -10.56
CA PRO A 310 17.96 6.32 -9.13
C PRO A 310 18.64 4.95 -8.91
N ILE A 311 18.58 4.03 -9.86
CA ILE A 311 19.28 2.74 -9.78
C ILE A 311 20.74 2.95 -10.14
N TYR A 312 21.00 3.69 -11.21
CA TYR A 312 22.38 4.02 -11.63
C TYR A 312 23.11 4.82 -10.55
N ASP A 313 22.47 5.81 -9.92
CA ASP A 313 23.05 6.60 -8.84
C ASP A 313 23.44 5.73 -7.63
N ASN A 314 22.61 4.74 -7.26
CA ASN A 314 22.93 3.80 -6.19
C ASN A 314 24.08 2.86 -6.59
N MET A 315 24.13 2.39 -7.83
CA MET A 315 25.21 1.54 -8.32
C MET A 315 26.54 2.30 -8.39
N GLU A 316 26.49 3.56 -8.80
CA GLU A 316 27.67 4.43 -8.82
C GLU A 316 28.20 4.64 -7.39
N LEU A 317 27.30 4.92 -6.42
CA LEU A 317 27.70 5.06 -5.02
C LEU A 317 28.36 3.79 -4.47
N ILE A 318 27.79 2.60 -4.75
CA ILE A 318 28.38 1.32 -4.35
C ILE A 318 29.76 1.13 -5.00
N SER A 319 29.91 1.48 -6.29
CA SER A 319 31.18 1.36 -7.02
C SER A 319 32.27 2.30 -6.49
N HIS A 320 31.93 3.54 -6.18
CA HIS A 320 32.85 4.53 -5.61
C HIS A 320 33.39 4.12 -4.25
N GLU A 321 32.56 3.56 -3.40
CA GLU A 321 33.00 3.05 -2.10
C GLU A 321 33.90 1.79 -2.24
N ALA A 322 33.67 0.98 -3.28
CA ALA A 322 34.55 -0.14 -3.61
C ALA A 322 35.98 0.31 -3.96
N VAL A 323 36.09 1.36 -4.77
CA VAL A 323 37.41 1.91 -5.19
C VAL A 323 38.19 2.50 -4.01
N ARG A 324 37.49 3.11 -3.05
CA ARG A 324 38.11 3.67 -1.83
C ARG A 324 38.70 2.62 -0.89
N SER A 325 38.12 1.41 -0.88
CA SER A 325 38.54 0.35 0.04
C SER A 325 39.73 -0.46 -0.44
N GLU A 326 39.95 -0.56 -1.74
CA GLU A 326 40.98 -1.44 -2.34
C GLU A 326 42.31 -0.75 -2.65
N GLY A 327 42.61 0.42 -2.11
CA GLY A 327 43.97 1.02 -2.17
C GLY A 327 44.62 0.94 -3.57
N GLY A 328 43.89 1.31 -4.64
CA GLY A 328 44.51 1.58 -5.95
C GLY A 328 44.41 0.52 -7.03
N GLN A 329 43.74 -0.59 -6.87
CA GLN A 329 43.42 -1.46 -8.01
C GLN A 329 42.05 -1.10 -8.61
N GLN A 330 42.11 -0.34 -9.68
CA GLN A 330 40.99 0.15 -10.46
C GLN A 330 40.30 -1.04 -11.17
N MET A 331 39.23 -1.59 -10.59
CA MET A 331 38.27 -2.39 -11.35
C MET A 331 37.53 -1.44 -12.32
N ARG A 332 37.92 -1.47 -13.61
CA ARG A 332 37.26 -0.66 -14.63
C ARG A 332 35.81 -1.16 -14.80
N TYR A 333 34.88 -0.31 -14.53
CA TYR A 333 33.43 -0.48 -14.70
C TYR A 333 33.06 -0.80 -16.19
N GLU A 334 33.94 -0.49 -17.12
CA GLU A 334 33.71 -0.64 -18.55
C GLU A 334 33.66 -2.10 -19.03
N ASP A 335 34.31 -3.03 -18.33
CA ASP A 335 34.35 -4.44 -18.75
C ASP A 335 33.11 -5.25 -18.37
N ARG A 336 32.16 -4.68 -17.62
CA ARG A 336 30.96 -5.37 -17.12
C ARG A 336 29.62 -4.74 -17.53
N LYS A 337 29.60 -3.85 -18.51
CA LYS A 337 28.35 -3.32 -19.11
C LYS A 337 27.44 -4.37 -19.76
N SER A 338 27.87 -5.62 -19.82
CA SER A 338 27.10 -6.75 -20.35
C SER A 338 26.25 -7.47 -19.30
N VAL A 339 26.15 -6.95 -18.07
CA VAL A 339 25.42 -7.57 -16.95
C VAL A 339 24.11 -6.85 -16.63
N VAL A 340 23.68 -5.89 -17.45
CA VAL A 340 22.38 -5.23 -17.31
C VAL A 340 21.44 -5.69 -18.41
#